data_334ea4029f3554f7e8aa8d2bad8b5878
#
_entry.id   334ea4029f3554f7e8aa8d2bad8b5878
#
_cell.length_a   1.000
_cell.length_b   1.000
_cell.length_c   1.000
_cell.angle_alpha   90.00
_cell.angle_beta   90.00
_cell.angle_gamma   90.00
#
_symmetry.space_group_name_H-M   'P 1'
#
loop_
_entity.id
_entity.type
_entity.pdbx_description
1 polymer ?
#
loop_
_entity_poly.entity_id
_entity_poly.type
_entity_poly.pdbx_seq_one_letter_code
_entity_poly.pdbx_strand_id
1 'polypeptide(L)'
;MKSTQDIIKEAVGKRGKWQDVYKAIYATIKLNTHRVFRHGNTLVWVKILPDQAAQMFVFTADKAGKAMENLAECLKAILAAGFKQIYFDAPYEDAFEFLEPIGFQVDSAPYQNGYRGVIRGTREV
;
A
#
# COMPACT_ATOMS: atom_id res chain seq x y z
N MET A 1 16.72 -1.71 -11.85
CA MET A 1 15.67 -1.42 -10.84
C MET A 1 15.75 0.03 -10.42
N LYS A 2 14.62 0.71 -10.34
CA LYS A 2 14.56 2.13 -9.96
C LYS A 2 14.87 2.32 -8.48
N SER A 3 15.48 3.47 -8.13
CA SER A 3 15.65 3.84 -6.73
C SER A 3 14.30 4.18 -6.10
N THR A 4 14.23 4.13 -4.77
CA THR A 4 13.03 4.55 -4.03
C THR A 4 12.64 5.99 -4.39
N GLN A 5 13.62 6.88 -4.51
CA GLN A 5 13.42 8.27 -4.91
C GLN A 5 12.75 8.36 -6.30
N ASP A 6 13.23 7.60 -7.26
CA ASP A 6 12.69 7.60 -8.63
C ASP A 6 11.26 7.06 -8.66
N ILE A 7 10.96 6.03 -7.88
CA ILE A 7 9.60 5.48 -7.77
C ILE A 7 8.64 6.56 -7.24
N ILE A 8 9.01 7.25 -6.18
CA ILE A 8 8.19 8.29 -5.58
C ILE A 8 7.99 9.45 -6.58
N LYS A 9 9.06 9.86 -7.25
CA LYS A 9 9.01 10.92 -8.24
C LYS A 9 8.05 10.60 -9.39
N GLU A 10 8.09 9.38 -9.92
CA GLU A 10 7.20 8.95 -10.98
C GLU A 10 5.75 8.82 -10.49
N ALA A 11 5.54 8.24 -9.33
CA ALA A 11 4.20 8.00 -8.78
C ALA A 11 3.48 9.31 -8.43
N VAL A 12 4.18 10.26 -7.85
CA VAL A 12 3.61 11.58 -7.52
C VAL A 12 3.42 12.42 -8.78
N GLY A 13 4.38 12.36 -9.71
CA GLY A 13 4.30 13.07 -10.99
C GLY A 13 4.05 14.55 -10.83
N LYS A 14 3.10 15.08 -11.61
CA LYS A 14 2.73 16.49 -11.59
C LYS A 14 1.72 16.86 -10.50
N ARG A 15 1.24 15.88 -9.73
CA ARG A 15 0.17 16.08 -8.74
C ARG A 15 0.65 16.66 -7.43
N GLY A 16 1.96 16.74 -7.20
CA GLY A 16 2.51 17.27 -5.96
C GLY A 16 4.02 17.37 -5.99
N LYS A 17 4.58 17.73 -4.84
CA LYS A 17 6.04 17.81 -4.65
C LYS A 17 6.55 16.47 -4.13
N TRP A 18 7.16 15.68 -4.97
CA TRP A 18 7.70 14.38 -4.61
C TRP A 18 8.75 14.47 -3.50
N GLN A 19 9.49 15.58 -3.42
CA GLN A 19 10.49 15.83 -2.37
C GLN A 19 9.84 15.83 -0.98
N ASP A 20 8.68 16.44 -0.83
CA ASP A 20 7.96 16.49 0.45
C ASP A 20 7.48 15.11 0.86
N VAL A 21 6.98 14.32 -0.09
CA VAL A 21 6.57 12.93 0.15
C VAL A 21 7.78 12.08 0.58
N TYR A 22 8.88 12.20 -0.14
CA TYR A 22 10.12 11.47 0.15
C TYR A 22 10.63 11.79 1.57
N LYS A 23 10.66 13.06 1.94
CA LYS A 23 11.07 13.50 3.28
C LYS A 23 10.13 12.96 4.37
N ALA A 24 8.82 12.98 4.12
CA ALA A 24 7.83 12.47 5.06
C ALA A 24 8.00 10.96 5.30
N ILE A 25 8.24 10.20 4.24
CA ILE A 25 8.49 8.75 4.35
C ILE A 25 9.71 8.49 5.24
N TYR A 26 10.83 9.13 4.99
CA TYR A 26 12.04 8.94 5.80
C TYR A 26 11.87 9.38 7.24
N ALA A 27 11.23 10.52 7.48
CA ALA A 27 10.97 11.01 8.83
C ALA A 27 10.13 10.02 9.64
N THR A 28 9.08 9.47 9.04
CA THR A 28 8.19 8.51 9.71
C THR A 28 8.85 7.17 9.98
N ILE A 29 9.77 6.74 9.13
CA ILE A 29 10.57 5.53 9.37
C ILE A 29 11.47 5.74 10.58
N LYS A 30 12.16 6.88 10.67
CA LYS A 30 13.01 7.22 11.82
C LYS A 30 12.24 7.29 13.13
N LEU A 31 10.98 7.78 13.08
CA LEU A 31 10.11 7.87 14.24
C LEU A 31 9.43 6.53 14.60
N ASN A 32 9.61 5.50 13.80
CA ASN A 32 8.97 4.19 13.95
C ASN A 32 7.43 4.24 13.91
N THR A 33 6.86 5.25 13.28
CA THR A 33 5.40 5.35 13.09
C THR A 33 4.93 4.67 11.81
N HIS A 34 5.86 4.44 10.88
CA HIS A 34 5.58 3.87 9.57
C HIS A 34 6.67 2.87 9.19
N ARG A 35 6.32 1.98 8.26
CA ARG A 35 7.27 1.06 7.62
C ARG A 35 7.10 1.12 6.11
N VAL A 36 8.13 0.72 5.39
CA VAL A 36 8.12 0.65 3.93
C VAL A 36 8.36 -0.78 3.48
N PHE A 37 7.52 -1.24 2.58
CA PHE A 37 7.65 -2.53 1.89
C PHE A 37 7.81 -2.25 0.41
N ARG A 38 8.69 -2.99 -0.23
CA ARG A 38 8.98 -2.81 -1.64
C ARG A 38 9.09 -4.15 -2.35
N HIS A 39 8.52 -4.23 -3.55
CA HIS A 39 8.72 -5.34 -4.46
C HIS A 39 8.75 -4.79 -5.90
N GLY A 40 9.80 -5.10 -6.66
CA GLY A 40 10.01 -4.48 -7.96
C GLY A 40 10.11 -2.96 -7.84
N ASN A 41 9.37 -2.25 -8.67
CA ASN A 41 9.25 -0.79 -8.63
C ASN A 41 7.94 -0.32 -8.00
N THR A 42 7.38 -1.14 -7.11
CA THR A 42 6.19 -0.80 -6.30
C THR A 42 6.59 -0.73 -4.83
N LEU A 43 6.20 0.35 -4.18
CA LEU A 43 6.53 0.67 -2.81
C LEU A 43 5.25 0.91 -2.04
N VAL A 44 5.14 0.31 -0.86
CA VAL A 44 4.00 0.51 0.03
C VAL A 44 4.48 1.13 1.33
N TRP A 45 4.00 2.34 1.60
CA TRP A 45 4.27 3.07 2.83
C TRP A 45 3.13 2.78 3.80
N VAL A 46 3.45 2.23 4.95
CA VAL A 46 2.48 1.66 5.88
C VAL A 46 2.51 2.42 7.18
N LYS A 47 1.40 3.05 7.56
CA LYS A 47 1.20 3.65 8.87
C LYS A 47 0.82 2.56 9.85
N ILE A 48 1.55 2.46 10.96
CA ILE A 48 1.31 1.49 12.02
C ILE A 48 0.14 1.99 12.88
N LEU A 49 -0.92 1.18 12.97
CA LEU A 49 -2.12 1.48 13.76
C LEU A 49 -2.22 0.50 14.94
N PRO A 50 -3.07 0.83 15.97
CA PRO A 50 -3.33 -0.11 17.06
C PRO A 50 -3.90 -1.45 16.58
N ASP A 51 -3.79 -2.48 17.43
CA ASP A 51 -4.37 -3.81 17.22
C ASP A 51 -3.80 -4.54 16.00
N GLN A 52 -2.53 -4.32 15.71
CA GLN A 52 -1.83 -4.95 14.58
C GLN A 52 -2.48 -4.62 13.24
N ALA A 53 -3.03 -3.43 13.12
CA ALA A 53 -3.57 -2.91 11.88
C ALA A 53 -2.58 -1.96 11.20
N ALA A 54 -2.74 -1.77 9.91
CA ALA A 54 -1.91 -0.86 9.12
C ALA A 54 -2.77 -0.13 8.10
N GLN A 55 -2.38 1.10 7.79
CA GLN A 55 -2.97 1.84 6.66
C GLN A 55 -1.91 1.96 5.58
N MET A 56 -2.23 1.55 4.36
CA MET A 56 -1.26 1.56 3.27
C MET A 56 -1.45 2.72 2.31
N PHE A 57 -0.32 3.20 1.80
CA PHE A 57 -0.22 4.16 0.72
C PHE A 57 0.70 3.56 -0.35
N VAL A 58 0.23 3.50 -1.59
CA VAL A 58 0.93 2.80 -2.67
C VAL A 58 1.57 3.78 -3.63
N PHE A 59 2.84 3.57 -3.93
CA PHE A 59 3.59 4.30 -4.95
C PHE A 59 4.17 3.28 -5.93
N THR A 60 3.91 3.44 -7.21
CA THR A 60 4.42 2.50 -8.20
C THR A 60 4.95 3.20 -9.44
N ALA A 61 6.06 2.69 -9.96
CA ALA A 61 6.60 3.03 -11.26
C ALA A 61 6.54 1.84 -12.22
N ASP A 62 5.84 0.77 -11.84
CA ASP A 62 5.57 -0.38 -12.70
C ASP A 62 4.35 -0.14 -13.58
N LYS A 63 4.28 -0.84 -14.71
CA LYS A 63 3.07 -0.90 -15.54
C LYS A 63 1.97 -1.67 -14.82
N ALA A 64 0.71 -1.40 -15.18
CA ALA A 64 -0.47 -1.86 -14.45
C ALA A 64 -0.46 -3.32 -14.02
N GLY A 65 -0.22 -4.27 -14.95
CA GLY A 65 -0.18 -5.69 -14.62
C GLY A 65 0.93 -6.06 -13.65
N LYS A 66 2.13 -5.52 -13.86
CA LYS A 66 3.28 -5.74 -12.99
C LYS A 66 3.12 -5.05 -11.64
N ALA A 67 2.51 -3.86 -11.64
CA ALA A 67 2.19 -3.13 -10.41
C ALA A 67 1.27 -3.96 -9.50
N MET A 68 0.25 -4.60 -10.06
CA MET A 68 -0.67 -5.46 -9.30
C MET A 68 0.03 -6.67 -8.70
N GLU A 69 0.89 -7.35 -9.48
CA GLU A 69 1.69 -8.48 -8.99
C GLU A 69 2.61 -8.05 -7.84
N ASN A 70 3.31 -6.94 -8.01
CA ASN A 70 4.24 -6.43 -7.01
C ASN A 70 3.51 -5.92 -5.77
N LEU A 71 2.34 -5.32 -5.92
CA LEU A 71 1.49 -4.94 -4.80
C LEU A 71 1.06 -6.18 -4.00
N ALA A 72 0.67 -7.25 -4.67
CA ALA A 72 0.32 -8.51 -3.99
C ALA A 72 1.48 -9.05 -3.15
N GLU A 73 2.70 -9.00 -3.67
CA GLU A 73 3.90 -9.41 -2.92
C GLU A 73 4.16 -8.50 -1.72
N CYS A 74 3.96 -7.20 -1.86
CA CYS A 74 4.04 -6.27 -0.73
C CYS A 74 2.99 -6.59 0.35
N LEU A 75 1.75 -6.86 -0.04
CA LEU A 75 0.67 -7.22 0.89
C LEU A 75 1.00 -8.50 1.67
N LYS A 76 1.53 -9.51 0.99
CA LYS A 76 2.00 -10.74 1.64
C LYS A 76 3.08 -10.46 2.67
N ALA A 77 4.03 -9.60 2.33
CA ALA A 77 5.12 -9.21 3.23
C ALA A 77 4.59 -8.44 4.46
N ILE A 78 3.62 -7.56 4.26
CA ILE A 78 2.99 -6.79 5.35
C ILE A 78 2.29 -7.75 6.32
N LEU A 79 1.51 -8.69 5.81
CA LEU A 79 0.83 -9.70 6.64
C LEU A 79 1.83 -10.61 7.34
N ALA A 80 2.91 -11.02 6.66
CA ALA A 80 3.98 -11.82 7.25
C ALA A 80 4.73 -11.09 8.37
N ALA A 81 4.75 -9.75 8.33
CA ALA A 81 5.36 -8.93 9.38
C ALA A 81 4.51 -8.82 10.66
N GLY A 82 3.31 -9.41 10.67
CA GLY A 82 2.44 -9.48 11.85
C GLY A 82 1.22 -8.57 11.83
N PHE A 83 1.01 -7.82 10.76
CA PHE A 83 -0.21 -7.02 10.62
C PHE A 83 -1.39 -7.95 10.25
N LYS A 84 -2.49 -7.81 10.95
CA LYS A 84 -3.69 -8.64 10.74
C LYS A 84 -4.66 -8.03 9.74
N GLN A 85 -4.69 -6.72 9.65
CA GLN A 85 -5.59 -5.96 8.78
C GLN A 85 -4.84 -4.82 8.13
N ILE A 86 -5.12 -4.60 6.84
CA ILE A 86 -4.54 -3.50 6.08
C ILE A 86 -5.69 -2.65 5.56
N TYR A 87 -5.71 -1.36 5.93
CA TYR A 87 -6.68 -0.41 5.42
C TYR A 87 -6.15 0.28 4.18
N PHE A 88 -7.00 0.38 3.17
CA PHE A 88 -6.69 1.09 1.93
C PHE A 88 -7.88 1.95 1.54
N ASP A 89 -7.65 3.25 1.37
CA ASP A 89 -8.68 4.20 0.98
C ASP A 89 -8.58 4.48 -0.52
N ALA A 90 -9.73 4.38 -1.21
CA ALA A 90 -9.80 4.58 -2.65
C ALA A 90 -11.06 5.38 -3.00
N PRO A 91 -11.04 6.12 -4.14
CA PRO A 91 -12.21 6.89 -4.57
C PRO A 91 -13.36 6.03 -5.14
N TYR A 92 -13.06 4.78 -5.55
CA TYR A 92 -14.02 3.89 -6.20
C TYR A 92 -14.15 2.57 -5.47
N GLU A 93 -15.36 2.03 -5.38
CA GLU A 93 -15.63 0.75 -4.71
C GLU A 93 -14.92 -0.43 -5.40
N ASP A 94 -14.88 -0.41 -6.72
CA ASP A 94 -14.29 -1.49 -7.52
C ASP A 94 -12.75 -1.50 -7.51
N ALA A 95 -12.11 -0.49 -6.88
CA ALA A 95 -10.66 -0.43 -6.77
C ALA A 95 -10.06 -1.63 -6.02
N PHE A 96 -10.86 -2.38 -5.26
CA PHE A 96 -10.40 -3.51 -4.46
C PHE A 96 -10.63 -4.87 -5.14
N GLU A 97 -11.39 -4.92 -6.23
CA GLU A 97 -11.83 -6.19 -6.84
C GLU A 97 -10.67 -7.07 -7.30
N PHE A 98 -9.55 -6.48 -7.70
CA PHE A 98 -8.39 -7.24 -8.19
C PHE A 98 -7.69 -8.06 -7.09
N LEU A 99 -7.95 -7.78 -5.83
CA LEU A 99 -7.29 -8.45 -4.71
C LEU A 99 -7.89 -9.83 -4.40
N GLU A 100 -9.19 -10.01 -4.64
CA GLU A 100 -9.86 -11.28 -4.37
C GLU A 100 -9.32 -12.44 -5.21
N PRO A 101 -9.13 -12.28 -6.55
CA PRO A 101 -8.61 -13.37 -7.38
C PRO A 101 -7.19 -13.81 -7.00
N ILE A 102 -6.39 -12.96 -6.36
CA ILE A 102 -5.03 -13.29 -5.92
C ILE A 102 -4.98 -13.76 -4.47
N GLY A 103 -6.15 -14.00 -3.85
CA GLY A 103 -6.26 -14.71 -2.59
C GLY A 103 -6.39 -13.86 -1.34
N PHE A 104 -6.71 -12.58 -1.46
CA PHE A 104 -6.96 -11.73 -0.30
C PHE A 104 -8.46 -11.61 -0.03
N GLN A 105 -8.83 -11.50 1.24
CA GLN A 105 -10.18 -11.13 1.63
C GLN A 105 -10.26 -9.61 1.73
N VAL A 106 -11.24 -9.01 1.06
CA VAL A 106 -11.43 -7.56 1.08
C VAL A 106 -12.89 -7.23 1.38
N ASP A 107 -13.09 -6.48 2.45
CA ASP A 107 -14.39 -5.88 2.76
C ASP A 107 -14.29 -4.39 2.48
N SER A 108 -15.17 -3.85 1.64
CA SER A 108 -15.20 -2.42 1.34
C SER A 108 -16.48 -1.78 1.85
N ALA A 109 -16.37 -0.55 2.32
CA ALA A 109 -17.49 0.23 2.82
C ALA A 109 -17.28 1.71 2.49
N PRO A 110 -18.37 2.49 2.35
CA PRO A 110 -18.24 3.93 2.19
C PRO A 110 -17.48 4.55 3.36
N TYR A 111 -16.54 5.44 3.04
CA TYR A 111 -15.72 6.13 4.03
C TYR A 111 -15.36 7.52 3.51
N GLN A 112 -15.73 8.56 4.27
CA GLN A 112 -15.57 9.96 3.85
C GLN A 112 -16.17 10.17 2.44
N ASN A 113 -15.38 10.68 1.48
CA ASN A 113 -15.83 10.92 0.11
C ASN A 113 -15.47 9.77 -0.86
N GLY A 114 -15.20 8.59 -0.34
CA GLY A 114 -14.83 7.42 -1.13
C GLY A 114 -15.16 6.13 -0.42
N TYR A 115 -14.24 5.16 -0.50
CA TYR A 115 -14.42 3.84 0.09
C TYR A 115 -13.16 3.43 0.84
N ARG A 116 -13.34 2.70 1.93
CA ARG A 116 -12.25 2.07 2.66
C ARG A 116 -12.35 0.56 2.51
N GLY A 117 -11.30 -0.04 1.98
CA GLY A 117 -11.15 -1.49 1.96
C GLY A 117 -10.38 -1.97 3.17
N VAL A 118 -10.82 -3.07 3.75
CA VAL A 118 -10.10 -3.79 4.79
C VAL A 118 -9.59 -5.09 4.18
N ILE A 119 -8.28 -5.20 4.05
CA ILE A 119 -7.62 -6.35 3.44
C ILE A 119 -7.11 -7.27 4.55
N ARG A 120 -7.48 -8.54 4.47
CA ARG A 120 -7.03 -9.57 5.41
C ARG A 120 -6.27 -10.65 4.67
N GLY A 121 -5.44 -11.37 5.40
CA GLY A 121 -4.73 -12.50 4.85
C GLY A 121 -5.68 -13.59 4.37
N THR A 122 -5.17 -14.41 3.44
CA THR A 122 -5.89 -15.59 2.97
C THR A 122 -6.14 -16.52 4.14
N ARG A 123 -7.32 -17.14 4.16
CA ARG A 123 -7.53 -18.27 5.05
C ARG A 123 -6.63 -19.41 4.60
N GLU A 124 -5.80 -19.88 5.52
CA GLU A 124 -5.20 -21.19 5.34
C GLU A 124 -6.32 -22.22 5.38
N VAL A 125 -6.34 -23.01 4.33
CA VAL A 125 -7.29 -24.11 4.23
C VAL A 125 -6.71 -25.32 4.93
#